data_93ea1c68bfdd45ba367b2304d88d28e0
#
_entry.id   93ea1c68bfdd45ba367b2304d88d28e0
#
_cell.length_a   1.000
_cell.length_b   1.000
_cell.length_c   1.000
_cell.angle_alpha   90.00
_cell.angle_beta   90.00
_cell.angle_gamma   90.00
#
_symmetry.space_group_name_H-M   'P 1'
#
loop_
_entity.id
_entity.type
_entity.pdbx_description
1 polymer ?
#
loop_
_entity_poly.entity_id
_entity_poly.type
_entity_poly.pdbx_seq_one_letter_code
_entity_poly.pdbx_strand_id
1 'polypeptide(L)'
;MSKPILGISMGDPFGSGPEITVKALADRSVYDRCRPLVVGDVPVMEYAAKVAKKVSGIDVKIHPVHDVKEAKFEFGTIDVYDMGIVKASDIPGNPDDPKPFNIGPTKLGGEAAYQYVVKVIRMALAHEVDATITNAISKEAINMAGHHYSGHTEIYADETKTKKYAMMLAHENLRVIHVSTHVSLREACDRVKKERVLDCIRLANETCKALGIDNPKIGVAGLNPHCGENGMFGREEIDEIQPAIDEALKEGINIPDKKPTPPDTVFSKAIGGWYDIVVVMYHDQGHIPLKVKGFVYNKDEHHWEAVAGINVTLGLPIIRVSVDHGTAYDIAGSGEANALSLVKSMDYGIRLAGGKK
;
A
#
# COMPACT_ATOMS: atom_id res chain seq x y z
N MET A 1 3.34 20.78 15.70
CA MET A 1 4.13 19.60 15.29
C MET A 1 4.64 19.84 13.88
N SER A 2 5.88 19.45 13.57
CA SER A 2 6.40 19.53 12.19
C SER A 2 5.63 18.57 11.29
N LYS A 3 5.35 18.96 10.04
CA LYS A 3 4.74 18.08 9.04
C LYS A 3 5.66 16.86 8.81
N PRO A 4 5.14 15.62 8.72
CA PRO A 4 5.97 14.44 8.48
C PRO A 4 6.60 14.49 7.08
N ILE A 5 7.80 13.92 6.95
CA ILE A 5 8.46 13.70 5.67
C ILE A 5 8.00 12.33 5.14
N LEU A 6 7.42 12.32 3.94
CA LEU A 6 7.05 11.10 3.24
C LEU A 6 8.09 10.78 2.17
N GLY A 7 8.77 9.64 2.29
CA GLY A 7 9.60 9.10 1.23
C GLY A 7 8.74 8.31 0.25
N ILE A 8 8.65 8.78 -0.99
CA ILE A 8 7.80 8.19 -2.04
C ILE A 8 8.70 7.48 -3.05
N SER A 9 8.70 6.13 -3.08
CA SER A 9 9.40 5.43 -4.15
C SER A 9 8.64 5.58 -5.46
N MET A 10 9.34 5.97 -6.52
CA MET A 10 8.75 6.24 -7.83
C MET A 10 8.07 5.02 -8.45
N GLY A 11 8.46 3.79 -8.03
CA GLY A 11 7.99 2.55 -8.62
C GLY A 11 8.74 2.20 -9.90
N ASP A 12 8.15 1.38 -10.76
CA ASP A 12 8.76 1.06 -12.05
C ASP A 12 8.83 2.34 -12.91
N PRO A 13 10.04 2.76 -13.37
CA PRO A 13 10.22 3.99 -14.14
C PRO A 13 9.47 4.00 -15.47
N PHE A 14 9.13 2.82 -15.99
CA PHE A 14 8.39 2.66 -17.25
C PHE A 14 6.91 2.30 -17.03
N GLY A 15 6.46 2.31 -15.78
CA GLY A 15 5.06 2.18 -15.38
C GLY A 15 4.39 3.55 -15.16
N SER A 16 3.16 3.53 -14.64
CA SER A 16 2.37 4.73 -14.34
C SER A 16 2.85 5.51 -13.10
N GLY A 17 3.75 4.93 -12.30
CA GLY A 17 4.24 5.50 -11.03
C GLY A 17 4.73 6.95 -11.13
N PRO A 18 5.62 7.29 -12.08
CA PRO A 18 6.10 8.66 -12.26
C PRO A 18 4.98 9.67 -12.53
N GLU A 19 4.02 9.33 -13.40
CA GLU A 19 2.92 10.21 -13.78
C GLU A 19 1.95 10.46 -12.62
N ILE A 20 1.56 9.40 -11.90
CA ILE A 20 0.67 9.54 -10.76
C ILE A 20 1.34 10.31 -9.63
N THR A 21 2.67 10.21 -9.49
CA THR A 21 3.45 10.99 -8.53
C THR A 21 3.41 12.48 -8.85
N VAL A 22 3.64 12.86 -10.11
CA VAL A 22 3.52 14.26 -10.54
C VAL A 22 2.11 14.80 -10.29
N LYS A 23 1.07 14.04 -10.67
CA LYS A 23 -0.32 14.45 -10.48
C LYS A 23 -0.70 14.60 -9.00
N ALA A 24 -0.28 13.65 -8.15
CA ALA A 24 -0.54 13.72 -6.72
C ALA A 24 0.15 14.92 -6.06
N LEU A 25 1.40 15.22 -6.45
CA LEU A 25 2.18 16.32 -5.90
C LEU A 25 1.87 17.69 -6.54
N ALA A 26 0.97 17.74 -7.50
CA ALA A 26 0.40 18.97 -8.03
C ALA A 26 -0.73 19.53 -7.15
N ASP A 27 -1.17 18.81 -6.13
CA ASP A 27 -2.15 19.28 -5.16
C ASP A 27 -1.46 20.03 -4.00
N ARG A 28 -1.77 21.34 -3.86
CA ARG A 28 -1.26 22.17 -2.76
C ARG A 28 -1.57 21.59 -1.39
N SER A 29 -2.73 20.96 -1.21
CA SER A 29 -3.15 20.41 0.07
C SER A 29 -2.21 19.32 0.59
N VAL A 30 -1.45 18.66 -0.28
CA VAL A 30 -0.40 17.69 0.10
C VAL A 30 0.69 18.38 0.90
N TYR A 31 1.18 19.53 0.42
CA TYR A 31 2.24 20.31 1.09
C TYR A 31 1.76 21.00 2.37
N ASP A 32 0.43 21.16 2.53
CA ASP A 32 -0.14 21.65 3.80
C ASP A 32 -0.09 20.59 4.90
N ARG A 33 -0.03 19.31 4.56
CA ARG A 33 -0.13 18.16 5.47
C ARG A 33 1.17 17.39 5.66
N CYS A 34 2.06 17.36 4.66
CA CYS A 34 3.34 16.65 4.71
C CYS A 34 4.43 17.35 3.93
N ARG A 35 5.63 16.79 3.99
CA ARG A 35 6.82 17.14 3.23
C ARG A 35 7.17 15.95 2.30
N PRO A 36 6.73 15.95 1.05
CA PRO A 36 6.95 14.82 0.15
C PRO A 36 8.37 14.87 -0.46
N LEU A 37 9.05 13.71 -0.49
CA LEU A 37 10.32 13.49 -1.16
C LEU A 37 10.20 12.24 -2.05
N VAL A 38 10.41 12.39 -3.34
CA VAL A 38 10.42 11.28 -4.29
C VAL A 38 11.80 10.62 -4.31
N VAL A 39 11.86 9.29 -4.28
CA VAL A 39 13.08 8.52 -4.52
C VAL A 39 12.95 7.86 -5.88
N GLY A 40 13.79 8.27 -6.82
CA GLY A 40 13.73 7.84 -8.21
C GLY A 40 14.81 8.49 -9.07
N ASP A 41 14.58 8.61 -10.36
CA ASP A 41 15.50 9.23 -11.29
C ASP A 41 14.93 10.54 -11.87
N VAL A 42 15.72 11.59 -11.79
CA VAL A 42 15.35 12.94 -12.27
C VAL A 42 14.89 12.94 -13.72
N PRO A 43 15.59 12.29 -14.70
CA PRO A 43 15.14 12.29 -16.08
C PRO A 43 13.73 11.71 -16.29
N VAL A 44 13.36 10.68 -15.50
CA VAL A 44 12.05 10.05 -15.58
C VAL A 44 10.97 10.99 -15.02
N MET A 45 11.25 11.63 -13.89
CA MET A 45 10.31 12.60 -13.30
C MET A 45 10.14 13.86 -14.15
N GLU A 46 11.22 14.33 -14.82
CA GLU A 46 11.14 15.42 -15.79
C GLU A 46 10.30 15.06 -17.02
N TYR A 47 10.43 13.83 -17.53
CA TYR A 47 9.57 13.30 -18.58
C TYR A 47 8.11 13.31 -18.13
N ALA A 48 7.80 12.73 -16.97
CA ALA A 48 6.45 12.68 -16.42
C ALA A 48 5.85 14.07 -16.18
N ALA A 49 6.66 15.04 -15.72
CA ALA A 49 6.22 16.43 -15.56
C ALA A 49 5.85 17.09 -16.91
N LYS A 50 6.62 16.84 -17.97
CA LYS A 50 6.29 17.34 -19.34
C LYS A 50 4.99 16.72 -19.85
N VAL A 51 4.82 15.41 -19.68
CA VAL A 51 3.56 14.71 -20.05
C VAL A 51 2.38 15.29 -19.28
N ALA A 52 2.49 15.45 -17.96
CA ALA A 52 1.43 16.01 -17.12
C ALA A 52 1.08 17.46 -17.52
N LYS A 53 2.09 18.26 -17.88
CA LYS A 53 1.88 19.61 -18.41
C LYS A 53 1.10 19.59 -19.72
N LYS A 54 1.47 18.69 -20.64
CA LYS A 54 0.85 18.58 -21.97
C LYS A 54 -0.60 18.09 -21.90
N VAL A 55 -0.87 17.07 -21.08
CA VAL A 55 -2.18 16.40 -21.03
C VAL A 55 -3.13 17.06 -20.04
N SER A 56 -2.64 17.50 -18.90
CA SER A 56 -3.46 17.97 -17.77
C SER A 56 -3.21 19.43 -17.36
N GLY A 57 -2.30 20.16 -18.05
CA GLY A 57 -1.95 21.53 -17.72
C GLY A 57 -1.18 21.69 -16.40
N ILE A 58 -0.69 20.59 -15.81
CA ILE A 58 0.06 20.58 -14.55
C ILE A 58 1.49 21.08 -14.80
N ASP A 59 1.85 22.23 -14.25
CA ASP A 59 3.18 22.83 -14.39
C ASP A 59 3.94 22.77 -13.06
N VAL A 60 4.87 21.84 -12.95
CA VAL A 60 5.73 21.65 -11.78
C VAL A 60 7.20 21.59 -12.18
N LYS A 61 8.07 21.97 -11.27
CA LYS A 61 9.53 21.89 -11.44
C LYS A 61 10.07 20.65 -10.73
N ILE A 62 11.01 19.96 -11.36
CA ILE A 62 11.76 18.88 -10.71
C ILE A 62 13.03 19.47 -10.09
N HIS A 63 13.26 19.17 -8.83
CA HIS A 63 14.44 19.61 -8.09
C HIS A 63 15.25 18.39 -7.64
N PRO A 64 16.42 18.14 -8.24
CA PRO A 64 17.29 17.05 -7.85
C PRO A 64 17.91 17.32 -6.46
N VAL A 65 17.94 16.29 -5.62
CA VAL A 65 18.61 16.29 -4.32
C VAL A 65 19.38 14.99 -4.12
N HIS A 66 20.43 15.03 -3.32
CA HIS A 66 21.23 13.87 -2.91
C HIS A 66 21.24 13.67 -1.38
N ASP A 67 20.69 14.64 -0.63
CA ASP A 67 20.42 14.57 0.81
C ASP A 67 19.01 15.13 1.07
N VAL A 68 18.31 14.57 2.05
CA VAL A 68 16.96 15.05 2.45
C VAL A 68 16.98 16.53 2.87
N LYS A 69 18.11 17.00 3.40
CA LYS A 69 18.30 18.40 3.84
C LYS A 69 18.31 19.40 2.68
N GLU A 70 18.57 18.96 1.47
CA GLU A 70 18.56 19.80 0.26
C GLU A 70 17.15 20.04 -0.26
N ALA A 71 16.16 19.22 0.17
CA ALA A 71 14.79 19.31 -0.27
C ALA A 71 14.12 20.60 0.20
N LYS A 72 13.40 21.25 -0.73
CA LYS A 72 12.68 22.51 -0.50
C LYS A 72 11.33 22.32 0.16
N PHE A 73 10.66 21.21 -0.15
CA PHE A 73 9.29 20.92 0.29
C PHE A 73 8.28 22.03 -0.02
N GLU A 74 8.43 22.64 -1.20
CA GLU A 74 7.61 23.77 -1.66
C GLU A 74 6.64 23.34 -2.76
N PHE A 75 5.40 23.77 -2.65
CA PHE A 75 4.39 23.53 -3.69
C PHE A 75 4.85 24.08 -5.04
N GLY A 76 4.61 23.32 -6.10
CA GLY A 76 5.07 23.63 -7.46
C GLY A 76 6.49 23.15 -7.76
N THR A 77 7.20 22.62 -6.76
CA THR A 77 8.50 21.97 -6.91
C THR A 77 8.43 20.56 -6.32
N ILE A 78 8.84 19.57 -7.11
CA ILE A 78 8.93 18.17 -6.65
C ILE A 78 10.40 17.86 -6.39
N ASP A 79 10.73 17.62 -5.12
CA ASP A 79 12.07 17.20 -4.71
C ASP A 79 12.26 15.72 -5.06
N VAL A 80 13.31 15.39 -5.81
CA VAL A 80 13.63 14.03 -6.24
C VAL A 80 15.02 13.65 -5.75
N TYR A 81 15.07 12.66 -4.85
CA TYR A 81 16.34 12.02 -4.51
C TYR A 81 16.79 11.22 -5.72
N ASP A 82 17.80 11.76 -6.43
CA ASP A 82 18.26 11.21 -7.70
C ASP A 82 19.12 9.97 -7.49
N MET A 83 18.68 8.86 -8.06
CA MET A 83 19.38 7.58 -7.99
C MET A 83 20.35 7.36 -9.16
N GLY A 84 20.18 8.11 -10.28
CA GLY A 84 21.07 8.07 -11.44
C GLY A 84 21.11 6.74 -12.19
N ILE A 85 20.06 5.92 -12.10
CA ILE A 85 20.00 4.58 -12.69
C ILE A 85 19.48 4.64 -14.13
N VAL A 86 18.35 5.35 -14.34
CA VAL A 86 17.69 5.49 -15.63
C VAL A 86 18.05 6.84 -16.25
N LYS A 87 18.57 6.81 -17.47
CA LYS A 87 18.95 8.01 -18.22
C LYS A 87 17.81 8.48 -19.12
N ALA A 88 17.86 9.73 -19.55
CA ALA A 88 16.87 10.27 -20.50
C ALA A 88 16.80 9.47 -21.81
N SER A 89 17.93 8.89 -22.27
CA SER A 89 17.99 8.04 -23.46
C SER A 89 17.28 6.69 -23.29
N ASP A 90 17.02 6.25 -22.09
CA ASP A 90 16.41 4.95 -21.79
C ASP A 90 14.87 5.05 -21.79
N ILE A 91 14.32 6.27 -21.79
CA ILE A 91 12.88 6.52 -21.78
C ILE A 91 12.31 6.34 -23.19
N PRO A 92 11.36 5.41 -23.40
CA PRO A 92 10.96 5.02 -24.77
C PRO A 92 9.96 5.97 -25.43
N GLY A 93 9.52 7.03 -24.75
CA GLY A 93 8.48 7.93 -25.23
C GLY A 93 8.96 9.30 -25.67
N ASN A 94 8.04 10.08 -26.27
CA ASN A 94 8.22 11.50 -26.56
C ASN A 94 7.23 12.32 -25.71
N PRO A 95 7.68 13.18 -24.78
CA PRO A 95 6.79 13.96 -23.94
C PRO A 95 5.99 15.05 -24.69
N ASP A 96 6.40 15.41 -25.91
CA ASP A 96 5.67 16.36 -26.74
C ASP A 96 4.51 15.71 -27.53
N ASP A 97 4.52 14.37 -27.66
CA ASP A 97 3.45 13.54 -28.22
C ASP A 97 3.17 12.34 -27.29
N PRO A 98 2.55 12.59 -26.12
CA PRO A 98 2.34 11.57 -25.09
C PRO A 98 1.50 10.41 -25.61
N LYS A 99 2.04 9.19 -25.50
CA LYS A 99 1.41 7.93 -25.87
C LYS A 99 1.87 6.83 -24.92
N PRO A 100 1.10 5.77 -24.73
CA PRO A 100 1.56 4.60 -23.98
C PRO A 100 2.90 4.11 -24.52
N PHE A 101 3.82 3.79 -23.62
CA PHE A 101 5.14 3.27 -23.99
C PHE A 101 5.05 1.94 -24.75
N ASN A 102 3.98 1.17 -24.49
CA ASN A 102 3.75 -0.16 -25.09
C ASN A 102 4.93 -1.12 -24.90
N ILE A 103 5.63 -0.96 -23.78
CA ILE A 103 6.67 -1.89 -23.34
C ILE A 103 6.17 -2.61 -22.09
N GLY A 104 6.54 -3.86 -21.96
CA GLY A 104 6.26 -4.63 -20.74
C GLY A 104 7.37 -4.45 -19.69
N PRO A 105 7.45 -5.41 -18.76
CA PRO A 105 8.52 -5.47 -17.77
C PRO A 105 9.89 -5.49 -18.42
N THR A 106 10.84 -4.71 -17.88
CA THR A 106 12.23 -4.67 -18.36
C THR A 106 13.20 -4.92 -17.21
N LYS A 107 14.40 -5.44 -17.53
CA LYS A 107 15.45 -5.64 -16.54
C LYS A 107 15.90 -4.31 -15.91
N LEU A 108 16.03 -3.24 -16.70
CA LEU A 108 16.42 -1.92 -16.19
C LEU A 108 15.34 -1.34 -15.27
N GLY A 109 14.05 -1.44 -15.67
CA GLY A 109 12.92 -1.00 -14.85
C GLY A 109 12.86 -1.75 -13.52
N GLY A 110 13.09 -3.07 -13.56
CA GLY A 110 13.13 -3.91 -12.36
C GLY A 110 14.28 -3.57 -11.41
N GLU A 111 15.49 -3.37 -11.93
CA GLU A 111 16.64 -2.93 -11.14
C GLU A 111 16.38 -1.58 -10.48
N ALA A 112 15.94 -0.59 -11.26
CA ALA A 112 15.66 0.74 -10.77
C ALA A 112 14.57 0.73 -9.69
N ALA A 113 13.44 0.08 -9.95
CA ALA A 113 12.32 -0.04 -9.01
C ALA A 113 12.76 -0.69 -7.68
N TYR A 114 13.57 -1.75 -7.74
CA TYR A 114 14.11 -2.40 -6.55
C TYR A 114 15.00 -1.45 -5.74
N GLN A 115 15.94 -0.76 -6.40
CA GLN A 115 16.86 0.16 -5.74
C GLN A 115 16.13 1.35 -5.09
N TYR A 116 15.06 1.89 -5.71
CA TYR A 116 14.26 2.94 -5.10
C TYR A 116 13.56 2.46 -3.82
N VAL A 117 13.02 1.24 -3.84
CA VAL A 117 12.39 0.64 -2.67
C VAL A 117 13.41 0.42 -1.55
N VAL A 118 14.58 -0.15 -1.84
CA VAL A 118 15.64 -0.35 -0.84
C VAL A 118 16.12 0.99 -0.27
N LYS A 119 16.30 2.01 -1.12
CA LYS A 119 16.73 3.33 -0.68
C LYS A 119 15.72 3.96 0.29
N VAL A 120 14.43 3.96 -0.06
CA VAL A 120 13.40 4.56 0.81
C VAL A 120 13.26 3.81 2.14
N ILE A 121 13.44 2.48 2.16
CA ILE A 121 13.48 1.68 3.40
C ILE A 121 14.64 2.14 4.28
N ARG A 122 15.85 2.28 3.71
CA ARG A 122 17.04 2.71 4.47
C ARG A 122 16.90 4.11 5.02
N MET A 123 16.29 5.03 4.25
CA MET A 123 15.96 6.38 4.73
C MET A 123 14.99 6.35 5.92
N ALA A 124 13.98 5.48 5.88
CA ALA A 124 13.04 5.33 7.00
C ALA A 124 13.69 4.70 8.23
N LEU A 125 14.56 3.70 8.07
CA LEU A 125 15.33 3.09 9.16
C LEU A 125 16.31 4.09 9.79
N ALA A 126 16.85 5.01 8.99
CA ALA A 126 17.72 6.10 9.46
C ALA A 126 16.94 7.29 10.02
N HIS A 127 15.60 7.25 10.07
CA HIS A 127 14.71 8.35 10.49
C HIS A 127 14.87 9.63 9.65
N GLU A 128 15.34 9.51 8.42
CA GLU A 128 15.39 10.60 7.45
C GLU A 128 14.00 10.91 6.86
N VAL A 129 13.11 9.90 6.81
CA VAL A 129 11.70 10.04 6.46
C VAL A 129 10.82 9.38 7.53
N ASP A 130 9.64 9.95 7.77
CA ASP A 130 8.70 9.48 8.81
C ASP A 130 7.83 8.30 8.34
N ALA A 131 7.55 8.22 7.04
CA ALA A 131 6.81 7.11 6.43
C ALA A 131 7.24 6.89 4.99
N THR A 132 7.07 5.67 4.51
CA THR A 132 7.34 5.29 3.12
C THR A 132 6.04 5.04 2.37
N ILE A 133 5.94 5.63 1.17
CA ILE A 133 4.82 5.44 0.25
C ILE A 133 5.37 4.81 -1.02
N THR A 134 4.80 3.67 -1.45
CA THR A 134 5.36 2.96 -2.61
C THR A 134 4.39 2.95 -3.78
N ASN A 135 4.88 3.39 -4.95
CA ASN A 135 4.24 3.13 -6.23
C ASN A 135 4.45 1.69 -6.68
N ALA A 136 3.70 1.27 -7.70
CA ALA A 136 3.72 -0.11 -8.17
C ALA A 136 5.06 -0.52 -8.77
N ILE A 137 5.45 -1.78 -8.52
CA ILE A 137 6.58 -2.46 -9.14
C ILE A 137 6.09 -3.72 -9.83
N SER A 138 6.80 -4.18 -10.85
CA SER A 138 6.53 -5.45 -11.51
C SER A 138 7.37 -6.56 -10.88
N LYS A 139 6.69 -7.62 -10.38
CA LYS A 139 7.35 -8.83 -9.92
C LYS A 139 8.26 -9.43 -11.02
N GLU A 140 7.76 -9.46 -12.26
CA GLU A 140 8.50 -9.97 -13.39
C GLU A 140 9.77 -9.15 -13.64
N ALA A 141 9.66 -7.81 -13.68
CA ALA A 141 10.79 -6.93 -13.91
C ALA A 141 11.88 -7.07 -12.84
N ILE A 142 11.52 -7.09 -11.55
CA ILE A 142 12.51 -7.24 -10.47
C ILE A 142 13.18 -8.63 -10.51
N ASN A 143 12.46 -9.68 -10.90
CA ASN A 143 13.04 -11.01 -11.07
C ASN A 143 13.95 -11.07 -12.29
N MET A 144 13.64 -10.40 -13.41
CA MET A 144 14.54 -10.25 -14.56
C MET A 144 15.84 -9.53 -14.19
N ALA A 145 15.80 -8.63 -13.20
CA ALA A 145 16.97 -7.94 -12.66
C ALA A 145 17.80 -8.81 -11.69
N GLY A 146 17.27 -9.98 -11.29
CA GLY A 146 17.95 -10.90 -10.38
C GLY A 146 17.50 -10.78 -8.92
N HIS A 147 16.47 -9.99 -8.63
CA HIS A 147 15.93 -9.83 -7.29
C HIS A 147 14.69 -10.72 -7.12
N HIS A 148 14.87 -11.85 -6.44
CA HIS A 148 13.84 -12.91 -6.34
C HIS A 148 12.86 -12.67 -5.18
N TYR A 149 11.94 -11.71 -5.38
CA TYR A 149 10.87 -11.38 -4.45
C TYR A 149 9.50 -11.47 -5.14
N SER A 150 8.44 -11.75 -4.38
CA SER A 150 7.07 -11.76 -4.86
C SER A 150 6.42 -10.37 -4.86
N GLY A 151 7.05 -9.39 -4.22
CA GLY A 151 6.59 -8.01 -4.18
C GLY A 151 7.24 -7.18 -3.07
N HIS A 152 6.72 -5.99 -2.85
CA HIS A 152 7.24 -5.05 -1.85
C HIS A 152 7.29 -5.64 -0.43
N THR A 153 6.27 -6.39 -0.02
CA THR A 153 6.13 -6.87 1.36
C THR A 153 7.33 -7.71 1.78
N GLU A 154 7.80 -8.60 0.91
CA GLU A 154 8.96 -9.44 1.15
C GLU A 154 10.26 -8.63 1.15
N ILE A 155 10.41 -7.66 0.24
CA ILE A 155 11.57 -6.74 0.22
C ILE A 155 11.65 -5.98 1.55
N TYR A 156 10.53 -5.42 2.01
CA TYR A 156 10.46 -4.71 3.29
C TYR A 156 10.78 -5.62 4.48
N ALA A 157 10.19 -6.82 4.50
CA ALA A 157 10.41 -7.78 5.58
C ALA A 157 11.88 -8.21 5.65
N ASP A 158 12.53 -8.44 4.51
CA ASP A 158 13.93 -8.83 4.45
C ASP A 158 14.86 -7.68 4.85
N GLU A 159 14.72 -6.49 4.26
CA GLU A 159 15.54 -5.31 4.59
C GLU A 159 15.41 -4.88 6.06
N THR A 160 14.22 -5.05 6.66
CA THR A 160 13.97 -4.72 8.07
C THR A 160 14.18 -5.89 9.03
N LYS A 161 14.52 -7.09 8.55
CA LYS A 161 14.64 -8.34 9.32
C LYS A 161 13.37 -8.69 10.11
N THR A 162 12.20 -8.33 9.57
CA THR A 162 10.91 -8.55 10.22
C THR A 162 10.37 -9.94 9.91
N LYS A 163 10.06 -10.72 10.96
CA LYS A 163 9.51 -12.09 10.83
C LYS A 163 7.99 -12.13 10.93
N LYS A 164 7.39 -11.23 11.73
CA LYS A 164 5.96 -11.16 11.99
C LYS A 164 5.38 -9.90 11.36
N TYR A 165 4.80 -10.06 10.20
CA TYR A 165 4.14 -8.99 9.47
C TYR A 165 2.82 -9.47 8.89
N ALA A 166 1.94 -8.53 8.56
CA ALA A 166 0.67 -8.82 7.91
C ALA A 166 0.31 -7.72 6.90
N MET A 167 -0.43 -8.11 5.88
CA MET A 167 -1.01 -7.18 4.92
C MET A 167 -2.37 -6.70 5.44
N MET A 168 -2.54 -5.38 5.48
CA MET A 168 -3.82 -4.74 5.69
C MET A 168 -4.23 -3.99 4.44
N LEU A 169 -5.47 -4.17 4.01
CA LEU A 169 -6.11 -3.32 3.02
C LEU A 169 -7.09 -2.38 3.69
N ALA A 170 -7.22 -1.17 3.15
CA ALA A 170 -8.20 -0.21 3.64
C ALA A 170 -8.84 0.58 2.49
N HIS A 171 -10.14 0.84 2.65
CA HIS A 171 -10.90 1.76 1.84
C HIS A 171 -11.93 2.45 2.75
N GLU A 172 -11.82 3.77 2.91
CA GLU A 172 -12.62 4.55 3.85
C GLU A 172 -12.61 3.99 5.27
N ASN A 173 -13.77 3.55 5.79
CA ASN A 173 -13.92 2.95 7.12
C ASN A 173 -13.73 1.42 7.14
N LEU A 174 -13.71 0.76 5.98
CA LEU A 174 -13.44 -0.68 5.90
C LEU A 174 -11.94 -0.95 5.91
N ARG A 175 -11.46 -1.65 6.93
CA ARG A 175 -10.08 -2.14 7.05
C ARG A 175 -10.11 -3.64 7.26
N VAL A 176 -9.25 -4.36 6.54
CA VAL A 176 -9.12 -5.82 6.68
C VAL A 176 -7.64 -6.19 6.80
N ILE A 177 -7.32 -7.05 7.78
CA ILE A 177 -5.98 -7.60 7.98
C ILE A 177 -6.00 -9.11 7.74
N HIS A 178 -5.03 -9.64 7.04
CA HIS A 178 -5.02 -11.00 6.54
C HIS A 178 -4.12 -11.93 7.34
N VAL A 179 -4.67 -13.07 7.76
CA VAL A 179 -3.90 -14.17 8.37
C VAL A 179 -2.98 -14.81 7.32
N SER A 180 -3.49 -15.03 6.11
CA SER A 180 -2.71 -15.47 4.96
C SER A 180 -3.10 -14.69 3.69
N THR A 181 -2.19 -14.62 2.70
CA THR A 181 -2.40 -13.89 1.44
C THR A 181 -2.13 -14.75 0.21
N HIS A 182 -0.96 -14.68 -0.38
CA HIS A 182 -0.64 -15.25 -1.70
C HIS A 182 -0.30 -16.75 -1.62
N VAL A 183 -1.28 -17.56 -1.24
CA VAL A 183 -1.20 -19.02 -1.17
C VAL A 183 -2.46 -19.64 -1.74
N SER A 184 -2.43 -20.95 -2.04
CA SER A 184 -3.65 -21.65 -2.45
C SER A 184 -4.70 -21.63 -1.33
N LEU A 185 -5.99 -21.69 -1.67
CA LEU A 185 -7.05 -21.71 -0.66
C LEU A 185 -6.89 -22.90 0.32
N ARG A 186 -6.45 -24.07 -0.18
CA ARG A 186 -6.16 -25.24 0.66
C ARG A 186 -5.06 -24.93 1.67
N GLU A 187 -3.95 -24.36 1.24
CA GLU A 187 -2.87 -23.96 2.13
C GLU A 187 -3.28 -22.83 3.08
N ALA A 188 -4.16 -21.94 2.66
CA ALA A 188 -4.69 -20.88 3.52
C ALA A 188 -5.45 -21.45 4.72
N CYS A 189 -6.23 -22.53 4.54
CA CYS A 189 -6.89 -23.23 5.66
C CYS A 189 -5.86 -23.80 6.64
N ASP A 190 -4.77 -24.42 6.15
CA ASP A 190 -3.70 -24.98 6.99
C ASP A 190 -2.93 -23.89 7.75
N ARG A 191 -2.90 -22.65 7.25
CA ARG A 191 -2.26 -21.49 7.88
C ARG A 191 -3.09 -20.82 8.96
N VAL A 192 -4.36 -21.17 9.12
CA VAL A 192 -5.19 -20.69 10.22
C VAL A 192 -4.75 -21.40 11.50
N LYS A 193 -3.83 -20.76 12.22
CA LYS A 193 -3.28 -21.23 13.50
C LYS A 193 -3.45 -20.17 14.58
N LYS A 194 -3.73 -20.61 15.82
CA LYS A 194 -3.96 -19.74 16.98
C LYS A 194 -2.94 -18.60 17.04
N GLU A 195 -1.65 -18.93 17.01
CA GLU A 195 -0.59 -17.94 17.16
C GLU A 195 -0.61 -16.89 16.02
N ARG A 196 -0.88 -17.33 14.79
CA ARG A 196 -0.93 -16.42 13.63
C ARG A 196 -2.16 -15.52 13.66
N VAL A 197 -3.32 -16.06 14.04
CA VAL A 197 -4.56 -15.27 14.23
C VAL A 197 -4.35 -14.24 15.33
N LEU A 198 -3.77 -14.62 16.47
CA LEU A 198 -3.46 -13.73 17.58
C LEU A 198 -2.47 -12.63 17.19
N ASP A 199 -1.41 -12.95 16.44
CA ASP A 199 -0.49 -11.95 15.91
C ASP A 199 -1.23 -10.92 15.03
N CYS A 200 -2.15 -11.35 14.16
CA CYS A 200 -2.96 -10.43 13.35
C CYS A 200 -3.91 -9.58 14.21
N ILE A 201 -4.51 -10.12 15.25
CA ILE A 201 -5.36 -9.35 16.17
C ILE A 201 -4.54 -8.25 16.89
N ARG A 202 -3.34 -8.57 17.37
CA ARG A 202 -2.43 -7.61 18.01
C ARG A 202 -2.03 -6.50 17.04
N LEU A 203 -1.61 -6.86 15.82
CA LEU A 203 -1.25 -5.89 14.78
C LEU A 203 -2.44 -4.99 14.39
N ALA A 204 -3.65 -5.55 14.32
CA ALA A 204 -4.88 -4.78 14.08
C ALA A 204 -5.11 -3.73 15.18
N ASN A 205 -4.98 -4.13 16.45
CA ASN A 205 -5.14 -3.25 17.60
C ASN A 205 -4.10 -2.13 17.62
N GLU A 206 -2.82 -2.47 17.44
CA GLU A 206 -1.72 -1.49 17.39
C GLU A 206 -1.90 -0.48 16.25
N THR A 207 -2.26 -0.97 15.06
CA THR A 207 -2.46 -0.10 13.89
C THR A 207 -3.62 0.85 14.08
N CYS A 208 -4.76 0.37 14.59
CA CYS A 208 -5.90 1.25 14.85
C CYS A 208 -5.60 2.29 15.93
N LYS A 209 -4.82 1.96 16.95
CA LYS A 209 -4.32 2.94 17.93
C LYS A 209 -3.40 3.96 17.29
N ALA A 210 -2.48 3.55 16.42
CA ALA A 210 -1.64 4.47 15.65
C ALA A 210 -2.44 5.39 14.73
N LEU A 211 -3.64 4.97 14.28
CA LEU A 211 -4.58 5.79 13.52
C LEU A 211 -5.44 6.73 14.38
N GLY A 212 -5.22 6.75 15.71
CA GLY A 212 -5.93 7.61 16.66
C GLY A 212 -7.23 7.02 17.19
N ILE A 213 -7.43 5.71 17.11
CA ILE A 213 -8.59 5.02 17.68
C ILE A 213 -8.15 4.39 19.02
N ASP A 214 -8.44 5.01 20.15
CA ASP A 214 -7.92 4.61 21.47
C ASP A 214 -8.35 3.20 21.91
N ASN A 215 -9.58 2.81 21.62
CA ASN A 215 -10.15 1.48 21.97
C ASN A 215 -10.75 0.82 20.72
N PRO A 216 -9.90 0.31 19.80
CA PRO A 216 -10.36 -0.24 18.54
C PRO A 216 -11.28 -1.45 18.73
N LYS A 217 -12.37 -1.47 18.01
CA LYS A 217 -13.29 -2.61 17.95
C LYS A 217 -12.83 -3.55 16.84
N ILE A 218 -12.32 -4.72 17.21
CA ILE A 218 -11.78 -5.68 16.26
C ILE A 218 -12.81 -6.77 15.99
N GLY A 219 -13.21 -6.91 14.73
CA GLY A 219 -13.94 -8.07 14.24
C GLY A 219 -12.97 -9.19 13.87
N VAL A 220 -13.32 -10.44 14.18
CA VAL A 220 -12.55 -11.62 13.73
C VAL A 220 -13.49 -12.48 12.90
N ALA A 221 -13.20 -12.64 11.61
CA ALA A 221 -14.01 -13.49 10.73
C ALA A 221 -13.79 -14.98 11.07
N GLY A 222 -14.80 -15.80 10.90
CA GLY A 222 -14.62 -17.25 10.80
C GLY A 222 -13.97 -17.63 9.47
N LEU A 223 -13.44 -18.83 9.40
CA LEU A 223 -12.94 -19.45 8.16
C LEU A 223 -14.10 -20.11 7.39
N ASN A 224 -14.87 -20.92 8.13
CA ASN A 224 -15.91 -21.77 7.58
C ASN A 224 -17.27 -21.08 7.53
N PRO A 225 -18.20 -21.53 6.66
CA PRO A 225 -19.58 -21.06 6.68
C PRO A 225 -20.18 -21.14 8.08
N HIS A 226 -20.88 -20.06 8.49
CA HIS A 226 -21.53 -19.94 9.81
C HIS A 226 -20.59 -20.22 11.00
N CYS A 227 -19.29 -19.94 10.83
CA CYS A 227 -18.25 -20.23 11.84
C CYS A 227 -18.18 -21.72 12.22
N GLY A 228 -18.30 -22.60 11.20
CA GLY A 228 -18.16 -24.05 11.38
C GLY A 228 -19.36 -24.76 11.98
N GLU A 229 -20.45 -24.05 12.36
CA GLU A 229 -21.68 -24.62 12.94
C GLU A 229 -21.37 -25.67 14.04
N ASN A 230 -20.64 -25.26 15.08
CA ASN A 230 -20.18 -26.14 16.16
C ASN A 230 -19.34 -27.35 15.71
N GLY A 231 -18.58 -27.18 14.61
CA GLY A 231 -17.68 -28.21 14.07
C GLY A 231 -18.28 -29.07 12.96
N MET A 232 -19.51 -28.77 12.52
CA MET A 232 -20.17 -29.50 11.42
C MET A 232 -19.47 -29.24 10.07
N PHE A 233 -19.00 -28.01 9.83
CA PHE A 233 -18.37 -27.59 8.57
C PHE A 233 -16.86 -27.33 8.70
N GLY A 234 -16.26 -27.71 9.81
CA GLY A 234 -14.86 -27.50 10.12
C GLY A 234 -14.67 -27.14 11.58
N ARG A 235 -13.44 -27.26 12.07
CA ARG A 235 -13.11 -27.08 13.49
C ARG A 235 -12.15 -25.93 13.75
N GLU A 236 -11.71 -25.22 12.70
CA GLU A 236 -10.70 -24.16 12.80
C GLU A 236 -11.15 -23.02 13.74
N GLU A 237 -12.47 -22.74 13.80
CA GLU A 237 -13.01 -21.77 14.74
C GLU A 237 -12.86 -22.23 16.19
N ILE A 238 -13.08 -23.53 16.45
CA ILE A 238 -13.01 -24.11 17.81
C ILE A 238 -11.56 -24.30 18.24
N ASP A 239 -10.73 -24.85 17.34
CA ASP A 239 -9.39 -25.32 17.67
C ASP A 239 -8.33 -24.22 17.58
N GLU A 240 -8.55 -23.19 16.77
CA GLU A 240 -7.54 -22.17 16.46
C GLU A 240 -8.05 -20.72 16.67
N ILE A 241 -9.20 -20.33 16.07
CA ILE A 241 -9.64 -18.93 16.05
C ILE A 241 -10.16 -18.47 17.41
N GLN A 242 -11.06 -19.24 18.03
CA GLN A 242 -11.60 -18.92 19.36
C GLN A 242 -10.50 -18.86 20.42
N PRO A 243 -9.55 -19.81 20.49
CA PRO A 243 -8.43 -19.71 21.42
C PRO A 243 -7.54 -18.47 21.24
N ALA A 244 -7.41 -17.97 20.00
CA ALA A 244 -6.71 -16.71 19.73
C ALA A 244 -7.50 -15.50 20.25
N ILE A 245 -8.82 -15.49 20.05
CA ILE A 245 -9.72 -14.45 20.57
C ILE A 245 -9.67 -14.42 22.09
N ASP A 246 -9.76 -15.59 22.74
CA ASP A 246 -9.74 -15.69 24.20
C ASP A 246 -8.44 -15.14 24.79
N GLU A 247 -7.31 -15.37 24.12
CA GLU A 247 -6.02 -14.82 24.55
C GLU A 247 -5.96 -13.31 24.36
N ALA A 248 -6.41 -12.80 23.20
CA ALA A 248 -6.48 -11.37 22.92
C ALA A 248 -7.39 -10.62 23.93
N LEU A 249 -8.49 -11.22 24.35
CA LEU A 249 -9.38 -10.66 25.38
C LEU A 249 -8.69 -10.56 26.74
N LYS A 250 -7.86 -11.53 27.12
CA LYS A 250 -7.04 -11.47 28.35
C LYS A 250 -5.99 -10.36 28.29
N GLU A 251 -5.50 -10.04 27.09
CA GLU A 251 -4.59 -8.91 26.84
C GLU A 251 -5.32 -7.54 26.85
N GLY A 252 -6.64 -7.53 27.05
CA GLY A 252 -7.45 -6.31 27.08
C GLY A 252 -7.79 -5.75 25.69
N ILE A 253 -7.62 -6.55 24.63
CA ILE A 253 -8.00 -6.15 23.27
C ILE A 253 -9.52 -6.22 23.12
N ASN A 254 -10.11 -5.17 22.55
CA ASN A 254 -11.56 -5.06 22.42
C ASN A 254 -12.07 -5.82 21.20
N ILE A 255 -12.68 -6.98 21.46
CA ILE A 255 -13.36 -7.81 20.46
C ILE A 255 -14.83 -7.88 20.87
N PRO A 256 -15.73 -7.04 20.31
CA PRO A 256 -17.10 -6.87 20.81
C PRO A 256 -17.90 -8.17 20.88
N ASP A 257 -17.80 -9.02 19.87
CA ASP A 257 -18.57 -10.27 19.81
C ASP A 257 -17.96 -11.41 20.67
N LYS A 258 -16.71 -11.26 21.13
CA LYS A 258 -15.94 -12.25 21.92
C LYS A 258 -15.85 -13.64 21.29
N LYS A 259 -16.17 -13.76 20.02
CA LYS A 259 -16.17 -14.98 19.22
C LYS A 259 -15.98 -14.66 17.74
N PRO A 260 -15.66 -15.66 16.89
CA PRO A 260 -15.64 -15.45 15.45
C PRO A 260 -17.02 -15.00 14.92
N THR A 261 -17.01 -14.07 13.97
CA THR A 261 -18.23 -13.61 13.29
C THR A 261 -18.35 -14.31 11.94
N PRO A 262 -19.55 -14.80 11.57
CA PRO A 262 -19.74 -15.42 10.25
C PRO A 262 -19.23 -14.54 9.10
N PRO A 263 -18.44 -15.11 8.16
CA PRO A 263 -17.77 -14.33 7.13
C PRO A 263 -18.72 -13.62 6.16
N ASP A 264 -19.94 -14.14 5.98
CA ASP A 264 -20.99 -13.53 5.16
C ASP A 264 -21.62 -12.26 5.77
N THR A 265 -21.47 -12.04 7.08
CA THR A 265 -22.06 -10.89 7.79
C THR A 265 -21.04 -9.91 8.38
N VAL A 266 -19.79 -10.34 8.59
CA VAL A 266 -18.75 -9.53 9.26
C VAL A 266 -18.49 -8.19 8.55
N PHE A 267 -18.54 -8.16 7.21
CA PHE A 267 -18.21 -6.96 6.43
C PHE A 267 -19.33 -5.94 6.43
N SER A 268 -20.60 -6.35 6.43
CA SER A 268 -21.73 -5.43 6.59
C SER A 268 -21.70 -4.76 7.96
N LYS A 269 -21.33 -5.48 9.03
CA LYS A 269 -21.09 -4.91 10.35
C LYS A 269 -19.93 -3.93 10.36
N ALA A 270 -18.80 -4.24 9.69
CA ALA A 270 -17.64 -3.36 9.59
C ALA A 270 -17.97 -2.06 8.84
N ILE A 271 -18.63 -2.16 7.69
CA ILE A 271 -19.07 -1.00 6.91
C ILE A 271 -20.06 -0.13 7.73
N GLY A 272 -20.92 -0.77 8.51
CA GLY A 272 -21.86 -0.10 9.43
C GLY A 272 -21.22 0.49 10.70
N GLY A 273 -19.89 0.37 10.88
CA GLY A 273 -19.16 0.94 12.02
C GLY A 273 -19.20 0.13 13.31
N TRP A 274 -19.64 -1.14 13.24
CA TRP A 274 -19.57 -2.04 14.40
C TRP A 274 -18.13 -2.44 14.73
N TYR A 275 -17.25 -2.56 13.71
CA TYR A 275 -15.83 -2.80 13.86
C TYR A 275 -15.02 -1.71 13.19
N ASP A 276 -13.85 -1.41 13.74
CA ASP A 276 -12.86 -0.50 13.16
C ASP A 276 -11.94 -1.21 12.18
N ILE A 277 -11.75 -2.53 12.36
CA ILE A 277 -10.94 -3.40 11.52
C ILE A 277 -11.43 -4.86 11.66
N VAL A 278 -11.27 -5.64 10.58
CA VAL A 278 -11.61 -7.07 10.56
C VAL A 278 -10.37 -7.90 10.29
N VAL A 279 -10.12 -8.91 11.13
CA VAL A 279 -9.12 -9.96 10.87
C VAL A 279 -9.78 -11.02 10.00
N VAL A 280 -9.21 -11.28 8.82
CA VAL A 280 -9.71 -12.24 7.82
C VAL A 280 -8.70 -13.37 7.63
N MET A 281 -9.21 -14.57 7.33
CA MET A 281 -8.41 -15.78 7.35
C MET A 281 -7.60 -15.98 6.06
N TYR A 282 -8.11 -15.52 4.91
CA TYR A 282 -7.46 -15.70 3.61
C TYR A 282 -7.69 -14.50 2.69
N HIS A 283 -6.93 -14.49 1.58
CA HIS A 283 -6.85 -13.37 0.65
C HIS A 283 -8.23 -12.86 0.19
N ASP A 284 -9.00 -13.69 -0.48
CA ASP A 284 -10.26 -13.27 -1.11
C ASP A 284 -11.34 -12.94 -0.09
N GLN A 285 -11.30 -13.49 1.11
CA GLN A 285 -12.23 -13.15 2.19
C GLN A 285 -12.20 -11.65 2.51
N GLY A 286 -11.02 -11.02 2.46
CA GLY A 286 -10.86 -9.58 2.69
C GLY A 286 -10.88 -8.73 1.41
N HIS A 287 -10.28 -9.24 0.33
CA HIS A 287 -10.16 -8.48 -0.92
C HIS A 287 -11.50 -8.30 -1.64
N ILE A 288 -12.34 -9.34 -1.71
CA ILE A 288 -13.62 -9.25 -2.41
C ILE A 288 -14.50 -8.12 -1.84
N PRO A 289 -14.84 -8.09 -0.54
CA PRO A 289 -15.70 -7.04 -0.01
C PRO A 289 -15.08 -5.64 -0.12
N LEU A 290 -13.76 -5.53 0.03
CA LEU A 290 -13.08 -4.24 -0.11
C LEU A 290 -13.12 -3.73 -1.55
N LYS A 291 -12.86 -4.61 -2.54
CA LYS A 291 -12.89 -4.24 -3.96
C LYS A 291 -14.30 -3.96 -4.44
N VAL A 292 -15.29 -4.73 -4.00
CA VAL A 292 -16.71 -4.45 -4.31
C VAL A 292 -17.13 -3.07 -3.80
N LYS A 293 -16.63 -2.65 -2.62
CA LYS A 293 -16.91 -1.33 -2.06
C LYS A 293 -16.12 -0.21 -2.74
N GLY A 294 -14.85 -0.45 -3.09
CA GLY A 294 -13.91 0.60 -3.49
C GLY A 294 -13.64 0.73 -4.99
N PHE A 295 -14.09 -0.23 -5.79
CA PHE A 295 -13.85 -0.28 -7.23
C PHE A 295 -15.17 -0.13 -7.98
N VAL A 296 -15.31 0.96 -8.73
CA VAL A 296 -16.50 1.24 -9.51
C VAL A 296 -16.16 1.15 -11.00
N TYR A 297 -16.78 0.19 -11.68
CA TYR A 297 -16.65 0.05 -13.13
C TYR A 297 -17.83 0.74 -13.84
N ASN A 298 -17.51 1.72 -14.67
CA ASN A 298 -18.48 2.40 -15.53
C ASN A 298 -18.64 1.58 -16.83
N LYS A 299 -19.77 0.91 -16.96
CA LYS A 299 -20.05 0.07 -18.13
C LYS A 299 -20.30 0.86 -19.42
N ASP A 300 -20.75 2.12 -19.30
CA ASP A 300 -21.12 2.94 -20.45
C ASP A 300 -19.86 3.59 -21.07
N GLU A 301 -18.88 3.91 -20.26
CA GLU A 301 -17.58 4.47 -20.67
C GLU A 301 -16.46 3.42 -20.74
N HIS A 302 -16.77 2.17 -20.40
CA HIS A 302 -15.84 1.04 -20.40
C HIS A 302 -14.54 1.26 -19.61
N HIS A 303 -14.59 2.01 -18.50
CA HIS A 303 -13.42 2.23 -17.65
C HIS A 303 -13.74 2.14 -16.15
N TRP A 304 -12.70 2.08 -15.31
CA TRP A 304 -12.82 2.13 -13.87
C TRP A 304 -12.89 3.57 -13.38
N GLU A 305 -14.01 4.00 -12.80
CA GLU A 305 -14.18 5.35 -12.23
C GLU A 305 -13.37 5.56 -10.97
N ALA A 306 -13.25 4.54 -10.14
CA ALA A 306 -12.51 4.59 -8.89
C ALA A 306 -11.75 3.29 -8.64
N VAL A 307 -10.48 3.43 -8.27
CA VAL A 307 -9.63 2.38 -7.69
C VAL A 307 -9.03 2.99 -6.44
N ALA A 308 -9.75 2.93 -5.32
CA ALA A 308 -9.45 3.72 -4.14
C ALA A 308 -8.94 2.91 -2.93
N GLY A 309 -8.47 1.68 -3.15
CA GLY A 309 -7.85 0.85 -2.13
C GLY A 309 -6.41 1.30 -1.81
N ILE A 310 -5.99 1.07 -0.57
CA ILE A 310 -4.59 1.19 -0.14
C ILE A 310 -4.14 -0.09 0.51
N ASN A 311 -2.84 -0.37 0.40
CA ASN A 311 -2.21 -1.53 1.02
C ASN A 311 -1.18 -1.05 2.07
N VAL A 312 -1.25 -1.58 3.28
CA VAL A 312 -0.34 -1.27 4.39
C VAL A 312 0.32 -2.55 4.87
N THR A 313 1.64 -2.54 5.00
CA THR A 313 2.36 -3.66 5.63
C THR A 313 2.54 -3.36 7.12
N LEU A 314 1.91 -4.16 7.95
CA LEU A 314 1.92 -4.04 9.42
C LEU A 314 3.01 -4.89 10.04
N GLY A 315 3.50 -4.50 11.22
CA GLY A 315 4.54 -5.24 11.96
C GLY A 315 5.97 -4.83 11.60
N LEU A 316 6.17 -3.99 10.59
CA LEU A 316 7.47 -3.42 10.27
C LEU A 316 7.89 -2.37 11.31
N PRO A 317 9.20 -2.17 11.56
CA PRO A 317 9.68 -1.09 12.43
C PRO A 317 9.49 0.31 11.81
N ILE A 318 9.15 0.39 10.54
CA ILE A 318 8.89 1.59 9.74
C ILE A 318 7.48 1.56 9.16
N ILE A 319 6.94 2.73 8.83
CA ILE A 319 5.62 2.82 8.19
C ILE A 319 5.77 2.58 6.69
N ARG A 320 5.00 1.62 6.17
CA ARG A 320 4.90 1.37 4.74
C ARG A 320 3.44 1.37 4.30
N VAL A 321 3.11 2.26 3.37
CA VAL A 321 1.81 2.31 2.67
C VAL A 321 2.06 2.25 1.17
N SER A 322 1.20 1.60 0.41
CA SER A 322 1.31 1.54 -1.04
C SER A 322 -0.02 1.72 -1.75
N VAL A 323 0.07 2.10 -3.01
CA VAL A 323 -1.05 2.01 -3.95
C VAL A 323 -1.52 0.56 -4.07
N ASP A 324 -2.81 0.37 -4.37
CA ASP A 324 -3.45 -0.96 -4.54
C ASP A 324 -3.75 -1.24 -6.03
N HIS A 325 -2.83 -0.87 -6.91
CA HIS A 325 -2.89 -1.18 -8.35
C HIS A 325 -1.51 -1.60 -8.86
N GLY A 326 -1.46 -2.17 -10.06
CA GLY A 326 -0.24 -2.57 -10.75
C GLY A 326 0.49 -1.41 -11.45
N THR A 327 1.52 -1.75 -12.21
CA THR A 327 2.36 -0.81 -12.98
C THR A 327 1.62 -0.12 -14.14
N ALA A 328 0.51 -0.71 -14.62
CA ALA A 328 -0.32 -0.18 -15.70
C ALA A 328 0.51 0.23 -16.94
N TYR A 329 1.33 -0.71 -17.44
CA TYR A 329 2.18 -0.49 -18.61
C TYR A 329 1.41 -0.14 -19.89
N ASP A 330 0.14 -0.54 -19.96
CA ASP A 330 -0.79 -0.27 -21.06
C ASP A 330 -1.13 1.20 -21.24
N ILE A 331 -1.01 2.01 -20.16
CA ILE A 331 -1.27 3.46 -20.19
C ILE A 331 -0.06 4.31 -19.78
N ALA A 332 1.04 3.68 -19.33
CA ALA A 332 2.24 4.41 -18.90
C ALA A 332 2.83 5.24 -20.05
N GLY A 333 3.14 6.51 -19.83
CA GLY A 333 3.63 7.47 -20.83
C GLY A 333 2.53 8.31 -21.49
N SER A 334 1.25 7.94 -21.33
CA SER A 334 0.11 8.66 -21.94
C SER A 334 -0.38 9.87 -21.14
N GLY A 335 -0.09 9.92 -19.85
CA GLY A 335 -0.65 10.92 -18.94
C GLY A 335 -2.09 10.63 -18.49
N GLU A 336 -2.65 9.45 -18.77
CA GLU A 336 -4.04 9.11 -18.40
C GLU A 336 -4.19 8.56 -16.96
N ALA A 337 -3.10 8.07 -16.37
CA ALA A 337 -3.12 7.41 -15.07
C ALA A 337 -3.71 8.29 -13.96
N ASN A 338 -4.54 7.68 -13.08
CA ASN A 338 -5.21 8.34 -11.97
C ASN A 338 -4.39 8.27 -10.68
N ALA A 339 -4.19 9.41 -10.02
CA ALA A 339 -3.36 9.54 -8.81
C ALA A 339 -4.11 9.27 -7.48
N LEU A 340 -5.41 8.97 -7.50
CA LEU A 340 -6.24 8.89 -6.30
C LEU A 340 -5.69 7.88 -5.26
N SER A 341 -5.27 6.70 -5.71
CA SER A 341 -4.71 5.68 -4.80
C SER A 341 -3.43 6.17 -4.10
N LEU A 342 -2.56 6.90 -4.82
CA LEU A 342 -1.35 7.48 -4.23
C LEU A 342 -1.68 8.57 -3.21
N VAL A 343 -2.60 9.48 -3.51
CA VAL A 343 -3.05 10.53 -2.57
C VAL A 343 -3.63 9.90 -1.30
N LYS A 344 -4.49 8.89 -1.44
CA LYS A 344 -5.04 8.14 -0.29
C LYS A 344 -3.95 7.41 0.51
N SER A 345 -2.96 6.85 -0.16
CA SER A 345 -1.81 6.21 0.50
C SER A 345 -0.99 7.22 1.30
N MET A 346 -0.77 8.42 0.75
CA MET A 346 -0.11 9.51 1.45
C MET A 346 -0.89 9.96 2.69
N ASP A 347 -2.22 10.15 2.57
CA ASP A 347 -3.09 10.51 3.70
C ASP A 347 -3.00 9.48 4.84
N TYR A 348 -2.95 8.21 4.48
CA TYR A 348 -2.84 7.13 5.46
C TYR A 348 -1.45 7.11 6.13
N GLY A 349 -0.39 7.30 5.34
CA GLY A 349 0.97 7.44 5.85
C GLY A 349 1.14 8.62 6.82
N ILE A 350 0.55 9.78 6.51
CA ILE A 350 0.52 10.96 7.38
C ILE A 350 -0.14 10.63 8.72
N ARG A 351 -1.31 9.97 8.69
CA ARG A 351 -2.03 9.58 9.92
C ARG A 351 -1.22 8.63 10.78
N LEU A 352 -0.62 7.61 10.18
CA LEU A 352 0.24 6.66 10.89
C LEU A 352 1.48 7.33 11.47
N ALA A 353 2.11 8.26 10.75
CA ALA A 353 3.27 9.03 11.23
C ALA A 353 2.90 9.95 12.41
N GLY A 354 1.70 10.54 12.41
CA GLY A 354 1.19 11.36 13.51
C GLY A 354 0.92 10.59 14.79
N GLY A 355 0.51 9.32 14.71
CA GLY A 355 0.26 8.45 15.85
C GLY A 355 1.52 7.91 16.55
N LYS A 356 2.70 8.05 15.94
CA LYS A 356 3.99 7.58 16.49
C LYS A 356 4.76 8.62 17.32
N LYS A 357 4.17 9.80 17.57
CA LYS A 357 4.83 10.88 18.36
C LYS A 357 4.33 10.96 19.78
#